data_a1ae345926241a47c7d7cb35789b9569
#
_entry.id   a1ae345926241a47c7d7cb35789b9569
#
_cell.length_a   1.000
_cell.length_b   1.000
_cell.length_c   1.000
_cell.angle_alpha   90.00
_cell.angle_beta   90.00
_cell.angle_gamma   90.00
#
_symmetry.space_group_name_H-M   'P 1'
#
loop_
_entity.id
_entity.type
_entity.pdbx_description
1 polymer ?
#
loop_
_entity_poly.entity_id
_entity_poly.type
_entity_poly.pdbx_seq_one_letter_code
_entity_poly.pdbx_strand_id
1 'polypeptide(L)'
;MALIKSVRGFTPEFGENCFLADNAAIIGDVKMGRDCSIWFSTVLRGDVNSIRIGNGVNIQDGSVLHTLYEKSTIEIGDHVSVGHNVTIHGATIKDYALVGMGSTILDHAIVGEGAIVAAGSLVLSNTVIEPTDRKPDRPHAIRP
;
A
#
# COMPACT_ATOMS: atom_id res chain seq x y z
N MET A 1 -1.08 -5.19 19.78
CA MET A 1 -2.20 -5.34 18.84
C MET A 1 -2.26 -4.13 17.94
N ALA A 2 -2.43 -4.31 16.63
CA ALA A 2 -2.57 -3.18 15.71
C ALA A 2 -3.72 -2.26 16.12
N LEU A 3 -3.58 -0.96 15.87
CA LEU A 3 -4.65 0.01 16.08
C LEU A 3 -5.62 -0.02 14.90
N ILE A 4 -6.80 -0.57 15.11
CA ILE A 4 -7.89 -0.58 14.12
C ILE A 4 -8.93 0.44 14.54
N LYS A 5 -9.18 1.46 13.71
CA LYS A 5 -10.09 2.54 14.10
C LYS A 5 -11.12 2.86 13.01
N SER A 6 -12.39 2.81 13.37
CA SER A 6 -13.47 3.26 12.50
C SER A 6 -13.51 4.80 12.44
N VAL A 7 -13.70 5.34 11.24
CA VAL A 7 -13.84 6.78 10.99
C VAL A 7 -14.92 7.00 9.94
N ARG A 8 -15.80 7.98 10.13
CA ARG A 8 -16.89 8.37 9.21
C ARG A 8 -17.82 7.19 8.83
N GLY A 9 -18.02 6.24 9.74
CA GLY A 9 -18.86 5.06 9.51
C GLY A 9 -18.16 3.92 8.78
N PHE A 10 -16.90 4.05 8.42
CA PHE A 10 -16.09 3.00 7.80
C PHE A 10 -15.20 2.33 8.83
N THR A 11 -15.22 1.00 8.84
CA THR A 11 -14.35 0.16 9.65
C THR A 11 -13.40 -0.60 8.71
N PRO A 12 -12.09 -0.65 8.99
CA PRO A 12 -11.16 -1.43 8.18
C PRO A 12 -11.55 -2.91 8.08
N GLU A 13 -11.44 -3.48 6.89
CA GLU A 13 -11.75 -4.87 6.58
C GLU A 13 -10.52 -5.59 6.04
N PHE A 14 -10.29 -6.83 6.49
CA PHE A 14 -9.14 -7.64 6.09
C PHE A 14 -9.59 -9.03 5.65
N GLY A 15 -8.94 -9.56 4.60
CA GLY A 15 -9.06 -10.95 4.24
C GLY A 15 -8.36 -11.89 5.24
N GLU A 16 -8.45 -13.17 4.97
CA GLU A 16 -7.84 -14.19 5.79
C GLU A 16 -6.31 -14.08 5.81
N ASN A 17 -5.71 -14.59 6.89
CA ASN A 17 -4.27 -14.83 6.94
C ASN A 17 -3.39 -13.58 6.90
N CYS A 18 -3.90 -12.41 7.26
CA CYS A 18 -3.11 -11.18 7.30
C CYS A 18 -2.29 -11.06 8.57
N PHE A 19 -1.05 -10.60 8.44
CA PHE A 19 -0.21 -10.19 9.56
C PHE A 19 -0.32 -8.67 9.76
N LEU A 20 -0.69 -8.24 10.95
CA LEU A 20 -0.75 -6.84 11.34
C LEU A 20 0.14 -6.65 12.57
N ALA A 21 1.24 -5.91 12.40
CA ALA A 21 2.18 -5.66 13.50
C ALA A 21 1.52 -4.89 14.65
N ASP A 22 1.96 -5.11 15.88
CA ASP A 22 1.32 -4.60 17.09
C ASP A 22 1.11 -3.08 17.14
N ASN A 23 1.96 -2.32 16.49
CA ASN A 23 1.85 -0.87 16.44
C ASN A 23 1.52 -0.31 15.04
N ALA A 24 1.06 -1.14 14.13
CA ALA A 24 0.47 -0.67 12.89
C ALA A 24 -0.86 0.04 13.16
N ALA A 25 -1.17 1.10 12.41
CA ALA A 25 -2.42 1.84 12.52
C ALA A 25 -3.21 1.76 11.22
N ILE A 26 -4.44 1.22 11.28
CA ILE A 26 -5.31 1.06 10.12
C ILE A 26 -6.65 1.73 10.42
N ILE A 27 -6.98 2.78 9.66
CA ILE A 27 -7.98 3.76 10.03
C ILE A 27 -8.94 3.99 8.86
N GLY A 28 -10.24 3.93 9.13
CA GLY A 28 -11.30 4.32 8.21
C GLY A 28 -11.56 3.34 7.08
N ASP A 29 -11.79 3.87 5.86
CA ASP A 29 -12.17 3.10 4.68
C ASP A 29 -10.96 2.40 4.02
N VAL A 30 -10.50 1.34 4.68
CA VAL A 30 -9.43 0.46 4.21
C VAL A 30 -9.98 -0.93 3.99
N LYS A 31 -9.84 -1.47 2.78
CA LYS A 31 -10.15 -2.87 2.49
C LYS A 31 -8.91 -3.56 1.93
N MET A 32 -8.57 -4.69 2.51
CA MET A 32 -7.38 -5.46 2.18
C MET A 32 -7.75 -6.92 1.91
N GLY A 33 -7.14 -7.50 0.88
CA GLY A 33 -7.31 -8.90 0.56
C GLY A 33 -6.63 -9.83 1.58
N ARG A 34 -6.49 -11.09 1.21
CA ARG A 34 -5.87 -12.14 2.04
C ARG A 34 -4.34 -12.15 1.91
N ASP A 35 -3.70 -12.82 2.85
CA ASP A 35 -2.26 -13.10 2.84
C ASP A 35 -1.36 -11.84 2.81
N CYS A 36 -1.86 -10.72 3.33
CA CYS A 36 -1.11 -9.48 3.40
C CYS A 36 -0.29 -9.36 4.69
N SER A 37 0.77 -8.56 4.65
CA SER A 37 1.57 -8.25 5.83
C SER A 37 1.80 -6.74 5.96
N ILE A 38 1.36 -6.20 7.09
CA ILE A 38 1.52 -4.79 7.45
C ILE A 38 2.45 -4.70 8.65
N TRP A 39 3.62 -4.12 8.43
CA TRP A 39 4.71 -4.15 9.38
C TRP A 39 4.67 -2.99 10.39
N PHE A 40 5.65 -2.96 11.28
CA PHE A 40 5.66 -2.06 12.43
C PHE A 40 5.64 -0.58 12.03
N SER A 41 4.89 0.22 12.78
CA SER A 41 4.75 1.66 12.57
C SER A 41 4.20 2.09 11.21
N THR A 42 3.60 1.16 10.47
CA THR A 42 2.92 1.45 9.21
C THR A 42 1.56 2.10 9.50
N VAL A 43 1.20 3.12 8.72
CA VAL A 43 -0.09 3.81 8.84
C VAL A 43 -0.86 3.72 7.53
N LEU A 44 -2.03 3.09 7.57
CA LEU A 44 -3.01 3.07 6.48
C LEU A 44 -4.18 3.96 6.89
N ARG A 45 -4.24 5.19 6.37
CA ARG A 45 -5.22 6.18 6.80
C ARG A 45 -6.23 6.51 5.70
N GLY A 46 -7.32 5.73 5.67
CA GLY A 46 -8.48 5.93 4.79
C GLY A 46 -9.57 6.76 5.46
N ASP A 47 -9.19 7.86 6.11
CA ASP A 47 -10.11 8.71 6.88
C ASP A 47 -10.92 9.68 6.02
N VAL A 48 -10.40 10.06 4.85
CA VAL A 48 -11.04 11.02 3.94
C VAL A 48 -11.41 10.42 2.59
N ASN A 49 -10.78 9.32 2.18
CA ASN A 49 -11.11 8.58 0.97
C ASN A 49 -10.60 7.13 1.06
N SER A 50 -10.95 6.30 0.10
CA SER A 50 -10.72 4.85 0.17
C SER A 50 -9.28 4.42 -0.10
N ILE A 51 -8.86 3.36 0.60
CA ILE A 51 -7.64 2.59 0.33
C ILE A 51 -8.06 1.14 0.04
N ARG A 52 -7.70 0.64 -1.12
CA ARG A 52 -7.96 -0.73 -1.56
C ARG A 52 -6.64 -1.46 -1.80
N ILE A 53 -6.49 -2.62 -1.20
CA ILE A 53 -5.25 -3.42 -1.24
C ILE A 53 -5.62 -4.83 -1.65
N GLY A 54 -4.95 -5.36 -2.66
CA GLY A 54 -5.14 -6.71 -3.18
C GLY A 54 -4.63 -7.80 -2.23
N ASN A 55 -4.37 -8.98 -2.79
CA ASN A 55 -3.90 -10.14 -2.06
C ASN A 55 -2.36 -10.22 -2.03
N GLY A 56 -1.79 -10.80 -0.98
CA GLY A 56 -0.36 -11.08 -0.91
C GLY A 56 0.52 -9.82 -0.88
N VAL A 57 -0.03 -8.69 -0.46
CA VAL A 57 0.69 -7.41 -0.41
C VAL A 57 1.53 -7.32 0.87
N ASN A 58 2.76 -6.83 0.71
CA ASN A 58 3.67 -6.58 1.82
C ASN A 58 3.94 -5.08 1.94
N ILE A 59 3.59 -4.47 3.08
CA ILE A 59 3.88 -3.06 3.36
C ILE A 59 4.78 -2.99 4.59
N GLN A 60 6.03 -2.58 4.35
CA GLN A 60 7.09 -2.62 5.34
C GLN A 60 7.08 -1.42 6.27
N ASP A 61 7.90 -1.54 7.32
CA ASP A 61 7.92 -0.66 8.50
C ASP A 61 7.97 0.83 8.15
N GLY A 62 7.22 1.61 8.91
CA GLY A 62 7.22 3.07 8.84
C GLY A 62 6.57 3.67 7.60
N SER A 63 5.96 2.87 6.74
CA SER A 63 5.30 3.39 5.54
C SER A 63 3.95 4.03 5.86
N VAL A 64 3.60 5.07 5.09
CA VAL A 64 2.36 5.83 5.28
C VAL A 64 1.58 5.87 3.98
N LEU A 65 0.34 5.41 4.03
CA LEU A 65 -0.62 5.45 2.93
C LEU A 65 -1.77 6.39 3.29
N HIS A 66 -1.99 7.41 2.49
CA HIS A 66 -3.04 8.40 2.69
C HIS A 66 -3.63 8.88 1.37
N THR A 67 -4.81 9.47 1.44
CA THR A 67 -5.58 9.94 0.28
C THR A 67 -5.93 11.41 0.41
N LEU A 68 -6.37 12.03 -0.67
CA LEU A 68 -6.86 13.40 -0.67
C LEU A 68 -8.39 13.42 -0.71
N TYR A 69 -9.00 14.21 0.16
CA TYR A 69 -10.45 14.31 0.29
C TYR A 69 -11.11 14.61 -1.06
N GLU A 70 -12.07 13.76 -1.46
CA GLU A 70 -12.84 13.83 -2.72
C GLU A 70 -12.01 13.88 -4.02
N LYS A 71 -10.68 13.71 -3.96
CA LYS A 71 -9.81 13.87 -5.13
C LYS A 71 -9.01 12.65 -5.50
N SER A 72 -8.53 11.89 -4.53
CA SER A 72 -7.72 10.71 -4.84
C SER A 72 -8.00 9.54 -3.91
N THR A 73 -7.84 8.33 -4.43
CA THR A 73 -7.90 7.05 -3.73
C THR A 73 -6.57 6.33 -3.85
N ILE A 74 -6.34 5.32 -3.04
CA ILE A 74 -5.22 4.38 -3.23
C ILE A 74 -5.78 3.05 -3.70
N GLU A 75 -5.19 2.55 -4.79
CA GLU A 75 -5.44 1.21 -5.32
C GLU A 75 -4.10 0.46 -5.40
N ILE A 76 -3.96 -0.63 -4.65
CA ILE A 76 -2.79 -1.49 -4.68
C ILE A 76 -3.23 -2.87 -5.15
N GLY A 77 -2.62 -3.35 -6.23
CA GLY A 77 -2.90 -4.66 -6.82
C GLY A 77 -2.34 -5.82 -5.99
N ASP A 78 -2.39 -7.01 -6.58
CA ASP A 78 -1.93 -8.23 -5.94
C ASP A 78 -0.40 -8.33 -5.92
N HIS A 79 0.16 -8.93 -4.87
CA HIS A 79 1.58 -9.24 -4.74
C HIS A 79 2.53 -8.04 -4.85
N VAL A 80 2.05 -6.85 -4.50
CA VAL A 80 2.87 -5.64 -4.44
C VAL A 80 3.74 -5.67 -3.19
N SER A 81 4.99 -5.24 -3.34
CA SER A 81 5.90 -4.99 -2.21
C SER A 81 6.18 -3.51 -2.06
N VAL A 82 5.89 -2.97 -0.89
CA VAL A 82 6.19 -1.59 -0.49
C VAL A 82 7.30 -1.63 0.56
N GLY A 83 8.44 -1.04 0.24
CA GLY A 83 9.62 -0.99 1.13
C GLY A 83 9.41 -0.12 2.37
N HIS A 84 10.43 -0.08 3.23
CA HIS A 84 10.39 0.71 4.47
C HIS A 84 10.29 2.22 4.20
N ASN A 85 9.58 2.93 5.07
CA ASN A 85 9.48 4.40 5.04
C ASN A 85 9.02 4.97 3.69
N VAL A 86 8.12 4.29 3.02
CA VAL A 86 7.50 4.75 1.78
C VAL A 86 6.27 5.59 2.09
N THR A 87 6.09 6.69 1.35
CA THR A 87 4.84 7.46 1.36
C THR A 87 4.10 7.23 0.05
N ILE A 88 2.86 6.71 0.13
CA ILE A 88 1.96 6.63 -1.02
C ILE A 88 0.76 7.53 -0.74
N HIS A 89 0.59 8.54 -1.57
CA HIS A 89 -0.50 9.50 -1.44
C HIS A 89 -1.35 9.51 -2.70
N GLY A 90 -2.54 8.90 -2.63
CA GLY A 90 -3.53 8.94 -3.71
C GLY A 90 -3.13 8.31 -5.05
N ALA A 91 -2.30 7.26 -5.04
CA ALA A 91 -1.74 6.64 -6.23
C ALA A 91 -2.28 5.23 -6.49
N THR A 92 -2.05 4.74 -7.71
CA THR A 92 -2.34 3.36 -8.13
C THR A 92 -1.05 2.59 -8.33
N ILE A 93 -0.92 1.46 -7.64
CA ILE A 93 0.21 0.54 -7.76
C ILE A 93 -0.32 -0.78 -8.32
N LYS A 94 0.10 -1.16 -9.50
CA LYS A 94 -0.40 -2.37 -10.17
C LYS A 94 0.29 -3.64 -9.64
N ASP A 95 -0.26 -4.79 -10.02
CA ASP A 95 0.18 -6.11 -9.55
C ASP A 95 1.70 -6.31 -9.70
N TYR A 96 2.29 -7.02 -8.75
CA TYR A 96 3.71 -7.37 -8.75
C TYR A 96 4.71 -6.21 -8.74
N ALA A 97 4.26 -4.97 -8.65
CA ALA A 97 5.17 -3.83 -8.55
C ALA A 97 5.96 -3.83 -7.23
N LEU A 98 7.15 -3.25 -7.28
CA LEU A 98 7.98 -3.02 -6.11
C LEU A 98 8.23 -1.53 -5.94
N VAL A 99 7.87 -0.99 -4.78
CA VAL A 99 8.18 0.39 -4.40
C VAL A 99 9.37 0.37 -3.43
N GLY A 100 10.52 0.87 -3.90
CA GLY A 100 11.75 0.89 -3.13
C GLY A 100 11.65 1.77 -1.88
N MET A 101 12.39 1.39 -0.83
CA MET A 101 12.36 2.06 0.46
C MET A 101 12.63 3.58 0.37
N GLY A 102 11.98 4.35 1.21
CA GLY A 102 12.14 5.80 1.27
C GLY A 102 11.57 6.57 0.08
N SER A 103 10.83 5.91 -0.81
CA SER A 103 10.21 6.58 -1.97
C SER A 103 8.95 7.34 -1.58
N THR A 104 8.62 8.36 -2.36
CA THR A 104 7.36 9.12 -2.25
C THR A 104 6.61 9.05 -3.57
N ILE A 105 5.37 8.55 -3.54
CA ILE A 105 4.49 8.43 -4.72
C ILE A 105 3.31 9.37 -4.51
N LEU A 106 3.13 10.33 -5.40
CA LEU A 106 2.11 11.37 -5.28
C LEU A 106 0.82 11.04 -6.03
N ASP A 107 -0.22 11.86 -5.78
CA ASP A 107 -1.58 11.66 -6.25
C ASP A 107 -1.68 11.40 -7.75
N HIS A 108 -2.54 10.44 -8.11
CA HIS A 108 -2.81 10.04 -9.49
C HIS A 108 -1.61 9.46 -10.26
N ALA A 109 -0.47 9.23 -9.61
CA ALA A 109 0.59 8.46 -10.21
C ALA A 109 0.17 7.00 -10.38
N ILE A 110 0.65 6.38 -11.43
CA ILE A 110 0.41 4.97 -11.74
C ILE A 110 1.75 4.25 -11.85
N VAL A 111 1.96 3.27 -10.99
CA VAL A 111 3.10 2.35 -11.10
C VAL A 111 2.61 1.10 -11.80
N GLY A 112 3.12 0.82 -12.99
CA GLY A 112 2.69 -0.28 -13.85
C GLY A 112 2.98 -1.66 -13.27
N GLU A 113 2.32 -2.68 -13.82
CA GLU A 113 2.49 -4.08 -13.41
C GLU A 113 3.95 -4.50 -13.49
N GLY A 114 4.48 -5.09 -12.42
CA GLY A 114 5.85 -5.57 -12.34
C GLY A 114 6.94 -4.48 -12.30
N ALA A 115 6.57 -3.21 -12.39
CA ALA A 115 7.53 -2.11 -12.37
C ALA A 115 8.26 -1.98 -11.03
N ILE A 116 9.46 -1.42 -11.07
CA ILE A 116 10.26 -1.13 -9.88
C ILE A 116 10.46 0.38 -9.76
N VAL A 117 10.02 0.93 -8.65
CA VAL A 117 10.41 2.28 -8.22
C VAL A 117 11.68 2.13 -7.40
N ALA A 118 12.79 2.74 -7.85
CA ALA A 118 14.05 2.68 -7.12
C ALA A 118 13.94 3.34 -5.73
N ALA A 119 14.73 2.85 -4.78
CA ALA A 119 14.74 3.43 -3.43
C ALA A 119 15.03 4.94 -3.44
N GLY A 120 14.34 5.70 -2.58
CA GLY A 120 14.50 7.14 -2.48
C GLY A 120 13.95 7.96 -3.65
N SER A 121 13.15 7.36 -4.53
CA SER A 121 12.56 8.07 -5.68
C SER A 121 11.41 8.97 -5.26
N LEU A 122 11.29 10.10 -5.97
CA LEU A 122 10.09 10.93 -5.95
C LEU A 122 9.33 10.72 -7.27
N VAL A 123 8.14 10.13 -7.18
CA VAL A 123 7.22 9.96 -8.31
C VAL A 123 6.15 11.05 -8.23
N LEU A 124 6.24 12.01 -9.14
CA LEU A 124 5.36 13.17 -9.15
C LEU A 124 3.92 12.79 -9.52
N SER A 125 2.98 13.66 -9.15
CA SER A 125 1.56 13.49 -9.49
C SER A 125 1.35 13.30 -11.00
N ASN A 126 0.41 12.41 -11.34
CA ASN A 126 0.06 12.05 -12.73
C ASN A 126 1.17 11.36 -13.53
N THR A 127 2.29 10.99 -12.90
CA THR A 127 3.34 10.21 -13.57
C THR A 127 2.84 8.79 -13.83
N VAL A 128 3.11 8.28 -15.03
CA VAL A 128 2.88 6.87 -15.38
C VAL A 128 4.24 6.17 -15.52
N ILE A 129 4.48 5.17 -14.69
CA ILE A 129 5.61 4.24 -14.83
C ILE A 129 5.10 3.02 -15.56
N GLU A 130 5.70 2.74 -16.72
CA GLU A 130 5.26 1.66 -17.60
C GLU A 130 5.41 0.27 -16.94
N PRO A 131 4.54 -0.67 -17.31
CA PRO A 131 4.67 -2.07 -16.88
C PRO A 131 5.98 -2.69 -17.34
N THR A 132 6.42 -3.71 -16.63
CA THR A 132 7.56 -4.55 -17.05
C THR A 132 7.13 -6.02 -17.09
N ASP A 133 7.86 -6.86 -17.82
CA ASP A 133 7.60 -8.30 -17.88
C ASP A 133 8.02 -9.06 -16.61
N ARG A 134 8.47 -8.33 -15.60
CA ARG A 134 8.92 -8.92 -14.33
C ARG A 134 7.72 -9.50 -13.58
N LYS A 135 7.69 -10.82 -13.48
CA LYS A 135 6.83 -11.54 -12.56
C LYS A 135 7.73 -12.24 -11.54
N PRO A 136 7.71 -11.84 -10.28
CA PRO A 136 8.47 -12.57 -9.27
C PRO A 136 7.90 -13.99 -9.14
N ASP A 137 8.78 -14.98 -9.08
CA ASP A 137 8.43 -16.40 -9.00
C ASP A 137 7.72 -16.79 -7.69
N ARG A 138 7.54 -15.90 -6.75
CA ARG A 138 6.91 -16.16 -5.44
C ARG A 138 6.16 -14.95 -4.90
N PRO A 139 5.00 -15.13 -4.27
CA PRO A 139 4.35 -14.10 -3.49
C PRO A 139 5.26 -13.68 -2.33
N HIS A 140 5.48 -12.38 -2.19
CA HIS A 140 6.36 -11.80 -1.16
C HIS A 140 5.65 -11.58 0.19
N ALA A 141 4.68 -12.39 0.54
CA ALA A 141 4.17 -12.38 1.90
C ALA A 141 5.25 -12.92 2.84
N ILE A 142 6.13 -12.05 3.29
CA ILE A 142 7.10 -12.38 4.34
C ILE A 142 6.34 -12.37 5.66
N ARG A 143 6.33 -13.48 6.35
CA ARG A 143 5.83 -13.60 7.72
C ARG A 143 6.99 -13.75 8.67
N PRO A 144 6.88 -13.23 9.92
CA PRO A 144 7.86 -13.57 10.95
C PRO A 144 7.85 -15.06 11.29
#